data_c0240244c46f97d32298c13b89ec20ae
#
_entry.id   c0240244c46f97d32298c13b89ec20ae
#
_cell.length_a   1.000
_cell.length_b   1.000
_cell.length_c   1.000
_cell.angle_alpha   90.00
_cell.angle_beta   90.00
_cell.angle_gamma   90.00
#
_symmetry.space_group_name_H-M   'P 1'
#
loop_
_entity.id
_entity.type
_entity.pdbx_description
1 polymer ?
#
loop_
_entity_poly.entity_id
_entity_poly.type
_entity_poly.pdbx_seq_one_letter_code
_entity_poly.pdbx_strand_id
1 'polypeptide(L)'
;MKEKRRDSKGRILHTGESQRTDGKYLYKYVDAFGNTKYVYAWRLTPTDPTPKGKREKPSLRELEQQIRRDIEDGIDSTGKKMTLCQLYAKQNAQRANVKKSTIKQREQLMRLLKEDKLGARSIDTIKPSDAKEWALRMKDKGFSYNTINNHKRSLKASFYIAIQDDCVRKNPFDFKLSEVLENDTKEKVALTEEQEQALLSFIKTDNVYHKYYDDVLILLKTGLRISELCGLTVMDVDFIHEVVVIDHQLLKSKEQGYYIETPKTKSGTRQVPLSKETIQAFQRVMKKRPKAEPFEVDGRGNFLFVNHKGKPKVSIDYSTLFVRMVKKYNKHHKDNPL
;
A
#
# COMPACT_ATOMS: atom_id res chain seq x y z
N MET A 1 -19.85 43.62 43.24
CA MET A 1 -19.27 42.29 42.84
C MET A 1 -20.29 41.54 41.99
N LYS A 2 -19.96 41.05 40.79
CA LYS A 2 -20.88 40.21 40.00
C LYS A 2 -21.13 38.89 40.76
N GLU A 3 -22.38 38.58 41.04
CA GLU A 3 -22.78 37.35 41.71
C GLU A 3 -22.31 36.13 40.91
N LYS A 4 -21.61 35.20 41.59
CA LYS A 4 -21.07 33.99 40.90
C LYS A 4 -22.21 33.04 40.57
N ARG A 5 -22.37 32.69 39.31
CA ARG A 5 -23.40 31.73 38.88
C ARG A 5 -23.19 30.37 39.55
N ARG A 6 -24.30 29.76 39.99
CA ARG A 6 -24.31 28.47 40.67
C ARG A 6 -25.24 27.49 39.96
N ASP A 7 -24.93 26.22 40.09
CA ASP A 7 -25.80 25.14 39.59
C ASP A 7 -26.93 24.83 40.60
N SER A 8 -27.80 23.90 40.29
CA SER A 8 -28.91 23.45 41.15
C SER A 8 -28.44 22.82 42.48
N LYS A 9 -27.16 22.46 42.58
CA LYS A 9 -26.51 21.94 43.80
C LYS A 9 -25.71 22.99 44.57
N GLY A 10 -25.83 24.28 44.19
CA GLY A 10 -25.13 25.40 44.84
C GLY A 10 -23.67 25.57 44.46
N ARG A 11 -23.12 24.78 43.53
CA ARG A 11 -21.72 24.81 43.08
C ARG A 11 -21.46 25.96 42.14
N ILE A 12 -20.31 26.61 42.27
CA ILE A 12 -19.89 27.70 41.38
C ILE A 12 -19.61 27.16 39.98
N LEU A 13 -20.23 27.79 38.99
CA LEU A 13 -19.99 27.56 37.57
C LEU A 13 -18.89 28.49 37.05
N HIS A 14 -17.95 27.94 36.30
CA HIS A 14 -16.85 28.69 35.67
C HIS A 14 -17.34 29.50 34.48
N THR A 15 -16.46 30.36 33.94
CA THR A 15 -16.74 31.12 32.71
C THR A 15 -16.99 30.15 31.56
N GLY A 16 -18.12 30.32 30.86
CA GLY A 16 -18.56 29.43 29.79
C GLY A 16 -19.45 28.28 30.26
N GLU A 17 -19.39 27.86 31.52
CA GLU A 17 -20.26 26.82 32.06
C GLU A 17 -21.68 27.35 32.35
N SER A 18 -22.70 26.53 32.10
CA SER A 18 -24.08 26.78 32.53
C SER A 18 -24.80 25.44 32.73
N GLN A 19 -25.87 25.44 33.51
CA GLN A 19 -26.77 24.31 33.67
C GLN A 19 -28.10 24.63 32.97
N ARG A 20 -28.56 23.68 32.15
CA ARG A 20 -29.83 23.77 31.40
C ARG A 20 -31.00 23.30 32.29
N THR A 21 -32.20 23.64 31.88
CA THR A 21 -33.44 23.20 32.53
C THR A 21 -33.66 21.69 32.53
N ASP A 22 -33.09 21.00 31.51
CA ASP A 22 -33.09 19.51 31.40
C ASP A 22 -32.07 18.83 32.33
N GLY A 23 -31.35 19.61 33.17
CA GLY A 23 -30.33 19.13 34.09
C GLY A 23 -28.95 18.90 33.49
N LYS A 24 -28.78 19.02 32.17
CA LYS A 24 -27.45 18.93 31.51
C LYS A 24 -26.64 20.18 31.80
N TYR A 25 -25.34 19.98 31.92
CA TYR A 25 -24.35 21.06 31.93
C TYR A 25 -23.92 21.35 30.48
N LEU A 26 -23.66 22.63 30.19
CA LEU A 26 -23.20 23.16 28.93
C LEU A 26 -21.92 23.96 29.17
N TYR A 27 -20.93 23.79 28.31
CA TYR A 27 -19.77 24.65 28.19
C TYR A 27 -19.72 25.32 26.83
N LYS A 28 -19.74 26.65 26.81
CA LYS A 28 -19.56 27.50 25.64
C LYS A 28 -18.11 27.92 25.51
N TYR A 29 -17.49 27.71 24.34
CA TYR A 29 -16.12 28.11 24.10
C TYR A 29 -15.96 28.61 22.65
N VAL A 30 -14.82 29.26 22.37
CA VAL A 30 -14.40 29.64 21.01
C VAL A 30 -13.28 28.70 20.63
N ASP A 31 -13.38 28.07 19.46
CA ASP A 31 -12.34 27.16 18.95
C ASP A 31 -11.12 27.96 18.44
N ALA A 32 -10.03 27.25 18.05
CA ALA A 32 -8.81 27.84 17.52
C ALA A 32 -9.02 28.68 16.23
N PHE A 33 -10.16 28.50 15.56
CA PHE A 33 -10.53 29.21 14.33
C PHE A 33 -11.51 30.37 14.56
N GLY A 34 -11.79 30.73 15.82
CA GLY A 34 -12.70 31.81 16.15
C GLY A 34 -14.19 31.44 16.16
N ASN A 35 -14.55 30.17 15.96
CA ASN A 35 -15.94 29.75 15.94
C ASN A 35 -16.47 29.42 17.33
N THR A 36 -17.66 29.90 17.65
CA THR A 36 -18.34 29.54 18.91
C THR A 36 -18.84 28.09 18.86
N LYS A 37 -18.47 27.28 19.82
CA LYS A 37 -18.87 25.87 19.98
C LYS A 37 -19.48 25.61 21.35
N TYR A 38 -20.23 24.52 21.43
CA TYR A 38 -20.91 24.08 22.64
C TYR A 38 -20.68 22.61 22.90
N VAL A 39 -20.45 22.24 24.15
CA VAL A 39 -20.36 20.84 24.58
C VAL A 39 -21.29 20.62 25.76
N TYR A 40 -21.84 19.41 25.86
CA TYR A 40 -22.85 19.05 26.84
C TYR A 40 -22.45 17.80 27.63
N ALA A 41 -22.68 17.79 28.93
CA ALA A 41 -22.48 16.62 29.77
C ALA A 41 -23.60 16.52 30.82
N TRP A 42 -23.87 15.29 31.30
CA TRP A 42 -24.81 15.06 32.40
C TRP A 42 -24.17 15.29 33.77
N ARG A 43 -22.86 15.26 33.86
CA ARG A 43 -22.06 15.44 35.09
C ARG A 43 -21.23 16.70 34.98
N LEU A 44 -21.12 17.47 36.04
CA LEU A 44 -20.23 18.63 36.08
C LEU A 44 -18.80 18.20 36.37
N THR A 45 -18.61 17.30 37.33
CA THR A 45 -17.31 16.78 37.75
C THR A 45 -17.23 15.26 37.61
N PRO A 46 -16.02 14.65 37.57
CA PRO A 46 -15.86 13.19 37.50
C PRO A 46 -16.52 12.44 38.66
N THR A 47 -16.61 13.08 39.84
CA THR A 47 -17.20 12.52 41.06
C THR A 47 -18.73 12.55 41.08
N ASP A 48 -19.38 13.25 40.16
CA ASP A 48 -20.83 13.26 40.08
C ASP A 48 -21.37 11.91 39.65
N PRO A 49 -22.46 11.41 40.25
CA PRO A 49 -23.09 10.17 39.80
C PRO A 49 -23.72 10.36 38.41
N THR A 50 -23.64 9.33 37.58
CA THR A 50 -24.33 9.32 36.29
C THR A 50 -25.83 9.19 36.50
N PRO A 51 -26.67 10.06 35.89
CA PRO A 51 -28.12 9.96 36.04
C PRO A 51 -28.67 8.61 35.62
N LYS A 52 -29.69 8.12 36.33
CA LYS A 52 -30.32 6.81 36.07
C LYS A 52 -30.76 6.69 34.60
N GLY A 53 -30.41 5.59 33.94
CA GLY A 53 -30.73 5.35 32.54
C GLY A 53 -29.82 6.05 31.52
N LYS A 54 -28.73 6.72 31.94
CA LYS A 54 -27.75 7.32 31.03
C LYS A 54 -26.45 6.51 31.05
N ARG A 55 -25.78 6.46 29.86
CA ARG A 55 -24.44 5.87 29.78
C ARG A 55 -23.41 6.79 30.43
N GLU A 56 -22.44 6.20 31.08
CA GLU A 56 -21.30 6.94 31.59
C GLU A 56 -20.51 7.59 30.46
N LYS A 57 -20.29 8.89 30.56
CA LYS A 57 -19.51 9.73 29.64
C LYS A 57 -18.67 10.70 30.46
N PRO A 58 -17.60 11.29 29.92
CA PRO A 58 -16.82 12.31 30.62
C PRO A 58 -17.69 13.42 31.16
N SER A 59 -17.33 13.97 32.33
CA SER A 59 -17.95 15.14 32.94
C SER A 59 -17.67 16.41 32.14
N LEU A 60 -18.43 17.49 32.38
CA LEU A 60 -18.21 18.74 31.66
C LEU A 60 -16.80 19.28 31.85
N ARG A 61 -16.26 19.23 33.06
CA ARG A 61 -14.92 19.75 33.38
C ARG A 61 -13.79 18.90 32.80
N GLU A 62 -13.97 17.60 32.63
CA GLU A 62 -13.03 16.77 31.88
C GLU A 62 -13.03 17.14 30.39
N LEU A 63 -14.23 17.37 29.83
CA LEU A 63 -14.36 17.84 28.42
C LEU A 63 -13.78 19.24 28.24
N GLU A 64 -14.03 20.18 29.21
CA GLU A 64 -13.45 21.51 29.19
C GLU A 64 -11.92 21.48 29.23
N GLN A 65 -11.34 20.66 30.10
CA GLN A 65 -9.89 20.50 30.21
C GLN A 65 -9.29 19.93 28.91
N GLN A 66 -9.97 18.98 28.27
CA GLN A 66 -9.56 18.44 26.97
C GLN A 66 -9.64 19.50 25.88
N ILE A 67 -10.74 20.27 25.82
CA ILE A 67 -10.95 21.34 24.84
C ILE A 67 -9.91 22.44 24.99
N ARG A 68 -9.59 22.87 26.23
CA ARG A 68 -8.55 23.89 26.47
C ARG A 68 -7.19 23.43 25.94
N ARG A 69 -6.80 22.18 26.18
CA ARG A 69 -5.57 21.60 25.63
C ARG A 69 -5.59 21.54 24.11
N ASP A 70 -6.75 21.19 23.52
CA ASP A 70 -6.90 21.12 22.08
C ASP A 70 -6.77 22.54 21.44
N ILE A 71 -7.30 23.58 22.09
CA ILE A 71 -7.19 24.97 21.64
C ILE A 71 -5.74 25.47 21.78
N GLU A 72 -5.09 25.21 22.93
CA GLU A 72 -3.68 25.57 23.18
C GLU A 72 -2.74 24.91 22.16
N ASP A 73 -3.07 23.69 21.73
CA ASP A 73 -2.30 22.95 20.71
C ASP A 73 -2.77 23.21 19.27
N GLY A 74 -3.72 24.12 19.04
CA GLY A 74 -4.24 24.48 17.71
C GLY A 74 -5.06 23.39 17.01
N ILE A 75 -5.54 22.37 17.73
CA ILE A 75 -6.19 21.20 17.12
C ILE A 75 -7.59 21.49 16.60
N ASP A 76 -7.85 21.16 15.33
CA ASP A 76 -9.17 21.26 14.72
C ASP A 76 -10.17 20.26 15.32
N SER A 77 -11.09 20.78 16.11
CA SER A 77 -12.16 19.99 16.74
C SER A 77 -13.12 19.33 15.72
N THR A 78 -13.18 19.82 14.50
CA THR A 78 -14.04 19.30 13.42
C THR A 78 -13.33 18.17 12.65
N GLY A 79 -12.06 18.37 12.35
CA GLY A 79 -11.23 17.38 11.63
C GLY A 79 -11.01 16.09 12.40
N LYS A 80 -10.91 16.16 13.71
CA LYS A 80 -10.69 14.96 14.56
C LYS A 80 -11.87 13.98 14.58
N LYS A 81 -13.09 14.40 14.25
CA LYS A 81 -14.26 13.51 14.13
C LYS A 81 -14.30 12.70 12.84
N MET A 82 -13.37 12.96 11.93
CA MET A 82 -13.23 12.19 10.69
C MET A 82 -12.94 10.71 11.00
N THR A 83 -13.58 9.79 10.27
CA THR A 83 -13.27 8.35 10.41
C THR A 83 -11.96 8.00 9.72
N LEU A 84 -11.37 6.85 10.08
CA LEU A 84 -10.16 6.36 9.42
C LEU A 84 -10.37 6.16 7.91
N CYS A 85 -11.53 5.67 7.48
CA CYS A 85 -11.87 5.56 6.06
C CYS A 85 -11.89 6.92 5.37
N GLN A 86 -12.45 7.95 6.02
CA GLN A 86 -12.50 9.31 5.47
C GLN A 86 -11.10 9.93 5.39
N LEU A 87 -10.27 9.76 6.43
CA LEU A 87 -8.87 10.19 6.41
C LEU A 87 -8.09 9.54 5.27
N TYR A 88 -8.23 8.23 5.10
CA TYR A 88 -7.55 7.50 4.03
C TYR A 88 -8.04 7.91 2.64
N ALA A 89 -9.35 8.20 2.48
CA ALA A 89 -9.91 8.75 1.25
C ALA A 89 -9.35 10.14 0.94
N LYS A 90 -9.26 11.04 1.93
CA LYS A 90 -8.67 12.39 1.83
C LYS A 90 -7.22 12.30 1.33
N GLN A 91 -6.39 11.45 1.93
CA GLN A 91 -5.01 11.24 1.50
C GLN A 91 -4.92 10.77 0.05
N ASN A 92 -5.79 9.82 -0.35
CA ASN A 92 -5.77 9.27 -1.71
C ASN A 92 -6.17 10.32 -2.75
N ALA A 93 -7.13 11.19 -2.43
CA ALA A 93 -7.56 12.28 -3.31
C ALA A 93 -6.43 13.31 -3.56
N GLN A 94 -5.63 13.62 -2.55
CA GLN A 94 -4.47 14.54 -2.67
C GLN A 94 -3.32 13.98 -3.52
N ARG A 95 -3.31 12.67 -3.79
CA ARG A 95 -2.28 11.97 -4.57
C ARG A 95 -2.87 11.37 -5.84
N ALA A 96 -3.45 12.21 -6.70
CA ALA A 96 -4.16 11.77 -7.90
C ALA A 96 -3.22 11.17 -8.97
N ASN A 97 -2.01 11.74 -9.14
CA ASN A 97 -1.06 11.28 -10.15
C ASN A 97 -0.28 10.03 -9.70
N VAL A 98 -0.91 8.86 -9.78
CA VAL A 98 -0.31 7.57 -9.42
C VAL A 98 -0.60 6.50 -10.46
N LYS A 99 0.30 5.51 -10.55
CA LYS A 99 0.12 4.37 -11.44
C LYS A 99 -1.12 3.53 -11.08
N LYS A 100 -1.75 2.92 -12.08
CA LYS A 100 -2.96 2.08 -11.95
C LYS A 100 -2.80 0.96 -10.91
N SER A 101 -1.63 0.34 -10.83
CA SER A 101 -1.31 -0.68 -9.82
C SER A 101 -1.41 -0.13 -8.40
N THR A 102 -1.02 1.13 -8.18
CA THR A 102 -1.14 1.81 -6.88
C THR A 102 -2.60 2.10 -6.54
N ILE A 103 -3.41 2.49 -7.54
CA ILE A 103 -4.85 2.71 -7.35
C ILE A 103 -5.51 1.42 -6.85
N LYS A 104 -5.27 0.27 -7.50
CA LYS A 104 -5.80 -1.04 -7.08
C LYS A 104 -5.40 -1.42 -5.65
N GLN A 105 -4.15 -1.18 -5.27
CA GLN A 105 -3.70 -1.42 -3.89
C GLN A 105 -4.41 -0.52 -2.87
N ARG A 106 -4.66 0.75 -3.22
CA ARG A 106 -5.41 1.69 -2.38
C ARG A 106 -6.87 1.28 -2.22
N GLU A 107 -7.51 0.85 -3.30
CA GLU A 107 -8.89 0.33 -3.29
C GLU A 107 -8.99 -0.93 -2.43
N GLN A 108 -8.02 -1.83 -2.53
CA GLN A 108 -7.95 -3.02 -1.68
C GLN A 108 -7.87 -2.65 -0.20
N LEU A 109 -6.95 -1.74 0.18
CA LEU A 109 -6.85 -1.31 1.57
C LEU A 109 -8.13 -0.59 2.03
N MET A 110 -8.73 0.27 1.20
CA MET A 110 -10.01 0.92 1.52
C MET A 110 -11.12 -0.11 1.79
N ARG A 111 -11.21 -1.17 0.98
CA ARG A 111 -12.18 -2.25 1.20
C ARG A 111 -11.95 -2.95 2.55
N LEU A 112 -10.69 -3.31 2.84
CA LEU A 112 -10.32 -3.94 4.10
C LEU A 112 -10.64 -3.06 5.32
N LEU A 113 -10.46 -1.74 5.20
CA LEU A 113 -10.83 -0.79 6.25
C LEU A 113 -12.34 -0.70 6.46
N LYS A 114 -13.13 -0.71 5.38
CA LYS A 114 -14.61 -0.70 5.49
C LYS A 114 -15.15 -1.96 6.15
N GLU A 115 -14.48 -3.09 5.99
CA GLU A 115 -14.83 -4.37 6.61
C GLU A 115 -14.33 -4.49 8.07
N ASP A 116 -13.38 -3.66 8.49
CA ASP A 116 -12.80 -3.71 9.84
C ASP A 116 -13.42 -2.63 10.75
N LYS A 117 -13.65 -2.99 12.02
CA LYS A 117 -14.18 -2.08 13.05
C LYS A 117 -13.39 -0.78 13.20
N LEU A 118 -12.09 -0.79 12.83
CA LEU A 118 -11.22 0.37 12.94
C LEU A 118 -11.57 1.43 11.88
N GLY A 119 -12.03 1.04 10.70
CA GLY A 119 -12.29 1.94 9.60
C GLY A 119 -13.39 2.97 9.85
N ALA A 120 -14.40 2.60 10.64
CA ALA A 120 -15.51 3.48 11.01
C ALA A 120 -15.21 4.32 12.27
N ARG A 121 -14.09 4.08 12.97
CA ARG A 121 -13.73 4.83 14.19
C ARG A 121 -13.22 6.23 13.84
N SER A 122 -13.57 7.18 14.70
CA SER A 122 -13.02 8.54 14.66
C SER A 122 -11.52 8.52 14.96
N ILE A 123 -10.73 9.26 14.17
CA ILE A 123 -9.26 9.22 14.22
C ILE A 123 -8.67 9.66 15.56
N ASP A 124 -9.35 10.55 16.29
CA ASP A 124 -8.95 11.00 17.63
C ASP A 124 -9.09 9.91 18.70
N THR A 125 -9.92 8.89 18.45
CA THR A 125 -10.17 7.78 19.37
C THR A 125 -9.27 6.57 19.14
N ILE A 126 -8.52 6.55 18.04
CA ILE A 126 -7.66 5.42 17.68
C ILE A 126 -6.35 5.51 18.48
N LYS A 127 -6.09 4.48 19.29
CA LYS A 127 -4.86 4.34 20.07
C LYS A 127 -3.85 3.43 19.38
N PRO A 128 -2.56 3.49 19.73
CA PRO A 128 -1.57 2.52 19.23
C PRO A 128 -1.93 1.06 19.49
N SER A 129 -2.60 0.74 20.62
CA SER A 129 -3.12 -0.60 20.89
C SER A 129 -4.13 -1.07 19.84
N ASP A 130 -5.06 -0.19 19.44
CA ASP A 130 -6.06 -0.51 18.42
C ASP A 130 -5.42 -0.79 17.06
N ALA A 131 -4.37 -0.03 16.70
CA ALA A 131 -3.61 -0.22 15.46
C ALA A 131 -2.79 -1.53 15.49
N LYS A 132 -2.24 -1.90 16.66
CA LYS A 132 -1.57 -3.20 16.84
C LYS A 132 -2.56 -4.37 16.74
N GLU A 133 -3.73 -4.27 17.38
CA GLU A 133 -4.81 -5.26 17.25
C GLU A 133 -5.30 -5.41 15.79
N TRP A 134 -5.38 -4.29 15.04
CA TRP A 134 -5.71 -4.35 13.62
C TRP A 134 -4.67 -5.17 12.85
N ALA A 135 -3.38 -5.00 13.12
CA ALA A 135 -2.33 -5.79 12.48
C ALA A 135 -2.45 -7.30 12.79
N LEU A 136 -2.82 -7.66 14.03
CA LEU A 136 -3.10 -9.06 14.41
C LEU A 136 -4.28 -9.62 13.61
N ARG A 137 -5.41 -8.90 13.54
CA ARG A 137 -6.57 -9.30 12.72
C ARG A 137 -6.24 -9.47 11.24
N MET A 138 -5.33 -8.64 10.71
CA MET A 138 -4.86 -8.81 9.32
C MET A 138 -4.05 -10.09 9.15
N LYS A 139 -3.24 -10.48 10.15
CA LYS A 139 -2.51 -11.75 10.15
C LYS A 139 -3.47 -12.93 10.20
N ASP A 140 -4.50 -12.89 11.06
CA ASP A 140 -5.54 -13.92 11.18
C ASP A 140 -6.33 -14.11 9.86
N LYS A 141 -6.50 -13.04 9.09
CA LYS A 141 -7.05 -13.09 7.71
C LYS A 141 -6.09 -13.68 6.68
N GLY A 142 -4.90 -14.13 7.07
CA GLY A 142 -3.91 -14.78 6.21
C GLY A 142 -3.01 -13.82 5.39
N PHE A 143 -2.99 -12.52 5.70
CA PHE A 143 -2.08 -11.59 5.02
C PHE A 143 -0.63 -11.82 5.47
N SER A 144 0.32 -11.76 4.51
CA SER A 144 1.74 -11.85 4.80
C SER A 144 2.22 -10.62 5.59
N TYR A 145 3.31 -10.78 6.36
CA TYR A 145 3.96 -9.70 7.10
C TYR A 145 4.22 -8.47 6.23
N ASN A 146 4.76 -8.67 5.03
CA ASN A 146 5.06 -7.57 4.10
C ASN A 146 3.80 -6.82 3.63
N THR A 147 2.70 -7.53 3.39
CA THR A 147 1.42 -6.92 3.01
C THR A 147 0.87 -6.07 4.14
N ILE A 148 0.88 -6.59 5.37
CA ILE A 148 0.43 -5.86 6.57
C ILE A 148 1.30 -4.63 6.80
N ASN A 149 2.63 -4.76 6.65
CA ASN A 149 3.57 -3.64 6.81
C ASN A 149 3.33 -2.55 5.76
N ASN A 150 3.06 -2.90 4.50
CA ASN A 150 2.74 -1.94 3.45
C ASN A 150 1.42 -1.21 3.73
N HIS A 151 0.39 -1.92 4.18
CA HIS A 151 -0.88 -1.30 4.59
C HIS A 151 -0.70 -0.39 5.81
N LYS A 152 0.04 -0.85 6.84
CA LYS A 152 0.40 -0.04 8.01
C LYS A 152 1.13 1.24 7.60
N ARG A 153 2.11 1.17 6.69
CA ARG A 153 2.84 2.34 6.17
C ARG A 153 1.91 3.33 5.46
N SER A 154 0.94 2.84 4.70
CA SER A 154 -0.08 3.69 4.07
C SER A 154 -0.94 4.41 5.11
N LEU A 155 -1.40 3.71 6.14
CA LEU A 155 -2.19 4.31 7.23
C LEU A 155 -1.35 5.27 8.08
N LYS A 156 -0.08 4.93 8.36
CA LYS A 156 0.87 5.83 9.02
C LYS A 156 1.01 7.15 8.23
N ALA A 157 1.14 7.08 6.90
CA ALA A 157 1.21 8.26 6.05
C ALA A 157 -0.08 9.10 6.09
N SER A 158 -1.27 8.47 6.19
CA SER A 158 -2.55 9.18 6.34
C SER A 158 -2.61 9.97 7.66
N PHE A 159 -2.16 9.37 8.75
CA PHE A 159 -2.13 10.04 10.06
C PHE A 159 -1.11 11.18 10.13
N TYR A 160 -0.01 11.13 9.37
CA TYR A 160 0.89 12.29 9.29
C TYR A 160 0.22 13.51 8.62
N ILE A 161 -0.66 13.29 7.63
CA ILE A 161 -1.48 14.38 7.08
C ILE A 161 -2.44 14.91 8.15
N ALA A 162 -3.10 14.02 8.92
CA ALA A 162 -3.97 14.45 10.01
C ALA A 162 -3.24 15.23 11.10
N ILE A 163 -1.96 14.94 11.36
CA ILE A 163 -1.10 15.71 12.27
C ILE A 163 -0.76 17.08 11.66
N GLN A 164 -0.38 17.12 10.38
CA GLN A 164 -0.09 18.37 9.66
C GLN A 164 -1.30 19.30 9.53
N ASP A 165 -2.50 18.71 9.49
CA ASP A 165 -3.78 19.44 9.47
C ASP A 165 -4.33 19.69 10.90
N ASP A 166 -3.52 19.52 11.92
CA ASP A 166 -3.87 19.71 13.36
C ASP A 166 -5.13 18.94 13.81
N CYS A 167 -5.44 17.82 13.15
CA CYS A 167 -6.59 16.99 13.50
C CYS A 167 -6.29 16.05 14.68
N VAL A 168 -5.04 15.58 14.82
CA VAL A 168 -4.58 14.67 15.88
C VAL A 168 -3.13 14.96 16.28
N ARG A 169 -2.77 14.65 17.52
CA ARG A 169 -1.42 14.92 18.07
C ARG A 169 -0.41 13.84 17.77
N LYS A 170 -0.84 12.59 17.69
CA LYS A 170 0.04 11.41 17.59
C LYS A 170 -0.43 10.45 16.52
N ASN A 171 0.50 9.74 15.94
CA ASN A 171 0.23 8.74 14.94
C ASN A 171 0.10 7.35 15.59
N PRO A 172 -1.09 6.73 15.61
CA PRO A 172 -1.29 5.42 16.23
C PRO A 172 -0.58 4.28 15.48
N PHE A 173 -0.21 4.49 14.20
CA PHE A 173 0.53 3.52 13.40
C PHE A 173 2.06 3.71 13.46
N ASP A 174 2.56 4.57 14.38
CA ASP A 174 3.99 4.81 14.55
C ASP A 174 4.62 3.81 15.54
N PHE A 175 4.66 2.54 15.11
CA PHE A 175 5.32 1.44 15.82
C PHE A 175 6.04 0.53 14.82
N LYS A 176 6.99 -0.27 15.29
CA LYS A 176 7.62 -1.31 14.46
C LYS A 176 6.71 -2.54 14.42
N LEU A 177 6.40 -3.03 13.21
CA LEU A 177 5.52 -4.21 13.07
C LEU A 177 6.12 -5.46 13.70
N SER A 178 7.45 -5.58 13.75
CA SER A 178 8.19 -6.66 14.42
C SER A 178 7.98 -6.73 15.94
N GLU A 179 7.45 -5.67 16.56
CA GLU A 179 7.04 -5.70 17.97
C GLU A 179 5.69 -6.41 18.19
N VAL A 180 4.94 -6.68 17.12
CA VAL A 180 3.58 -7.23 17.16
C VAL A 180 3.48 -8.57 16.47
N LEU A 181 4.19 -8.73 15.35
CA LEU A 181 4.16 -9.92 14.50
C LEU A 181 5.58 -10.38 14.20
N GLU A 182 5.79 -11.68 14.22
CA GLU A 182 7.02 -12.27 13.72
C GLU A 182 7.16 -12.04 12.20
N ASN A 183 8.36 -11.70 11.77
CA ASN A 183 8.67 -11.53 10.36
C ASN A 183 8.99 -12.88 9.72
N ASP A 184 7.99 -13.54 9.19
CA ASP A 184 8.07 -14.81 8.48
C ASP A 184 8.51 -14.68 7.00
N THR A 185 9.00 -13.51 6.60
CA THR A 185 9.43 -13.26 5.23
C THR A 185 10.74 -14.00 4.94
N LYS A 186 10.67 -14.95 4.01
CA LYS A 186 11.88 -15.63 3.53
C LYS A 186 12.76 -14.64 2.78
N GLU A 187 14.04 -14.61 3.13
CA GLU A 187 15.03 -13.84 2.41
C GLU A 187 15.19 -14.39 0.98
N LYS A 188 15.22 -13.46 0.03
CA LYS A 188 15.45 -13.84 -1.37
C LYS A 188 16.94 -13.74 -1.65
N VAL A 189 17.55 -14.87 -1.90
CA VAL A 189 18.97 -14.96 -2.26
C VAL A 189 19.08 -15.02 -3.78
N ALA A 190 20.11 -14.35 -4.34
CA ALA A 190 20.43 -14.45 -5.75
C ALA A 190 21.01 -15.85 -6.05
N LEU A 191 20.84 -16.32 -7.29
CA LEU A 191 21.50 -17.55 -7.73
C LEU A 191 23.04 -17.37 -7.71
N THR A 192 23.75 -18.41 -7.31
CA THR A 192 25.20 -18.49 -7.52
C THR A 192 25.50 -18.77 -8.98
N GLU A 193 26.77 -18.56 -9.41
CA GLU A 193 27.16 -18.87 -10.78
C GLU A 193 26.99 -20.36 -11.11
N GLU A 194 27.29 -21.25 -10.16
CA GLU A 194 27.08 -22.69 -10.32
C GLU A 194 25.59 -23.04 -10.47
N GLN A 195 24.73 -22.38 -9.69
CA GLN A 195 23.27 -22.58 -9.79
C GLN A 195 22.73 -22.05 -11.11
N GLU A 196 23.23 -20.91 -11.60
CA GLU A 196 22.87 -20.38 -12.91
C GLU A 196 23.23 -21.33 -14.03
N GLN A 197 24.49 -21.84 -14.04
CA GLN A 197 24.97 -22.78 -15.05
C GLN A 197 24.20 -24.11 -15.00
N ALA A 198 23.95 -24.63 -13.81
CA ALA A 198 23.18 -25.87 -13.62
C ALA A 198 21.74 -25.72 -14.12
N LEU A 199 21.10 -24.57 -13.81
CA LEU A 199 19.74 -24.26 -14.31
C LEU A 199 19.72 -24.19 -15.85
N LEU A 200 20.66 -23.46 -16.46
CA LEU A 200 20.74 -23.34 -17.92
C LEU A 200 20.99 -24.69 -18.60
N SER A 201 21.87 -25.53 -18.03
CA SER A 201 22.11 -26.90 -18.51
C SER A 201 20.88 -27.76 -18.43
N PHE A 202 20.16 -27.70 -17.29
CA PHE A 202 18.88 -28.42 -17.13
C PHE A 202 17.86 -27.96 -18.17
N ILE A 203 17.66 -26.65 -18.34
CA ILE A 203 16.69 -26.10 -19.31
C ILE A 203 17.04 -26.58 -20.71
N LYS A 204 18.31 -26.57 -21.07
CA LYS A 204 18.79 -26.93 -22.43
C LYS A 204 18.45 -28.37 -22.81
N THR A 205 18.46 -29.29 -21.84
CA THR A 205 18.25 -30.73 -22.05
C THR A 205 16.81 -31.19 -21.76
N ASP A 206 16.00 -30.36 -21.08
CA ASP A 206 14.66 -30.74 -20.68
C ASP A 206 13.65 -30.68 -21.85
N ASN A 207 12.88 -31.74 -22.06
CA ASN A 207 11.92 -31.89 -23.15
C ASN A 207 10.81 -30.83 -23.16
N VAL A 208 10.49 -30.21 -22.00
CA VAL A 208 9.43 -29.21 -21.85
C VAL A 208 9.98 -27.78 -21.86
N TYR A 209 11.14 -27.56 -21.21
CA TYR A 209 11.65 -26.24 -20.94
C TYR A 209 12.70 -25.75 -21.91
N HIS A 210 13.30 -26.62 -22.79
CA HIS A 210 14.32 -26.22 -23.76
C HIS A 210 13.91 -25.06 -24.67
N LYS A 211 12.63 -24.95 -25.01
CA LYS A 211 12.08 -23.84 -25.81
C LYS A 211 12.13 -22.48 -25.13
N TYR A 212 12.33 -22.42 -23.81
CA TYR A 212 12.45 -21.19 -23.03
C TYR A 212 13.90 -20.86 -22.65
N TYR A 213 14.86 -21.63 -23.16
CA TYR A 213 16.28 -21.42 -22.85
C TYR A 213 16.72 -20.00 -23.15
N ASP A 214 16.40 -19.48 -24.35
CA ASP A 214 16.77 -18.14 -24.75
C ASP A 214 16.09 -17.05 -23.90
N ASP A 215 14.81 -17.24 -23.52
CA ASP A 215 14.07 -16.31 -22.65
C ASP A 215 14.75 -16.21 -21.27
N VAL A 216 15.15 -17.35 -20.68
CA VAL A 216 15.80 -17.41 -19.37
C VAL A 216 17.21 -16.85 -19.43
N LEU A 217 17.98 -17.21 -20.47
CA LEU A 217 19.35 -16.71 -20.67
C LEU A 217 19.35 -15.17 -20.77
N ILE A 218 18.46 -14.61 -21.58
CA ILE A 218 18.33 -13.15 -21.71
C ILE A 218 18.01 -12.51 -20.36
N LEU A 219 17.07 -13.06 -19.59
CA LEU A 219 16.72 -12.53 -18.26
C LEU A 219 17.93 -12.55 -17.30
N LEU A 220 18.66 -13.67 -17.25
CA LEU A 220 19.81 -13.83 -16.35
C LEU A 220 20.94 -12.87 -16.75
N LYS A 221 21.25 -12.74 -18.03
CA LYS A 221 22.38 -11.94 -18.50
C LYS A 221 22.11 -10.44 -18.58
N THR A 222 20.83 -10.02 -18.65
CA THR A 222 20.46 -8.60 -18.79
C THR A 222 19.88 -7.99 -17.53
N GLY A 223 19.42 -8.80 -16.58
CA GLY A 223 18.72 -8.33 -15.37
C GLY A 223 17.40 -7.61 -15.66
N LEU A 224 16.77 -7.88 -16.79
CA LEU A 224 15.46 -7.33 -17.16
C LEU A 224 14.38 -7.79 -16.19
N ARG A 225 13.44 -6.89 -15.86
CA ARG A 225 12.21 -7.33 -15.22
C ARG A 225 11.36 -8.12 -16.21
N ILE A 226 10.61 -9.10 -15.73
CA ILE A 226 9.76 -9.94 -16.61
C ILE A 226 8.80 -9.08 -17.45
N SER A 227 8.25 -8.01 -16.91
CA SER A 227 7.36 -7.09 -17.63
C SER A 227 8.08 -6.25 -18.69
N GLU A 228 9.35 -5.92 -18.47
CA GLU A 228 10.23 -5.28 -19.45
C GLU A 228 10.52 -6.26 -20.61
N LEU A 229 10.94 -7.49 -20.28
CA LEU A 229 11.14 -8.54 -21.29
C LEU A 229 9.90 -8.73 -22.17
N CYS A 230 8.71 -8.85 -21.54
CA CYS A 230 7.45 -9.02 -22.28
C CYS A 230 7.13 -7.84 -23.20
N GLY A 231 7.61 -6.64 -22.86
CA GLY A 231 7.40 -5.42 -23.62
C GLY A 231 8.35 -5.26 -24.80
N LEU A 232 9.48 -5.97 -24.83
CA LEU A 232 10.48 -5.79 -25.87
C LEU A 232 9.93 -6.07 -27.27
N THR A 233 10.22 -5.15 -28.18
CA THR A 233 9.96 -5.25 -29.61
C THR A 233 11.26 -5.50 -30.38
N VAL A 234 11.15 -5.79 -31.66
CA VAL A 234 12.33 -5.93 -32.54
C VAL A 234 13.16 -4.63 -32.57
N MET A 235 12.51 -3.47 -32.43
CA MET A 235 13.17 -2.16 -32.50
C MET A 235 13.97 -1.80 -31.25
N ASP A 236 13.74 -2.51 -30.15
CA ASP A 236 14.42 -2.21 -28.88
C ASP A 236 15.81 -2.86 -28.78
N VAL A 237 16.16 -3.76 -29.71
CA VAL A 237 17.46 -4.45 -29.74
C VAL A 237 18.33 -3.88 -30.86
N ASP A 238 19.38 -3.18 -30.47
CA ASP A 238 20.37 -2.62 -31.39
C ASP A 238 21.57 -3.57 -31.48
N PHE A 239 21.66 -4.32 -32.55
CA PHE A 239 22.76 -5.27 -32.80
C PHE A 239 24.06 -4.58 -33.26
N ILE A 240 23.97 -3.32 -33.74
CA ILE A 240 25.15 -2.57 -34.21
C ILE A 240 25.92 -2.05 -32.98
N HIS A 241 25.17 -1.46 -32.02
CA HIS A 241 25.76 -0.93 -30.79
C HIS A 241 25.78 -1.96 -29.65
N GLU A 242 25.28 -3.18 -29.91
CA GLU A 242 25.25 -4.30 -28.95
C GLU A 242 24.52 -3.94 -27.65
N VAL A 243 23.37 -3.27 -27.75
CA VAL A 243 22.56 -2.87 -26.60
C VAL A 243 21.07 -3.22 -26.77
N VAL A 244 20.38 -3.39 -25.65
CA VAL A 244 18.91 -3.39 -25.61
C VAL A 244 18.42 -2.15 -24.86
N VAL A 245 17.46 -1.44 -25.45
CA VAL A 245 16.87 -0.22 -24.89
C VAL A 245 15.63 -0.60 -24.08
N ILE A 246 15.58 -0.14 -22.83
CA ILE A 246 14.48 -0.37 -21.91
C ILE A 246 13.84 0.98 -21.58
N ASP A 247 12.71 1.27 -22.17
CA ASP A 247 11.95 2.53 -21.96
C ASP A 247 10.48 2.25 -21.61
N HIS A 248 10.06 0.99 -21.61
CA HIS A 248 8.69 0.59 -21.35
C HIS A 248 8.59 -0.84 -20.80
N GLN A 249 7.39 -1.21 -20.40
CA GLN A 249 7.02 -2.55 -19.95
C GLN A 249 5.61 -2.89 -20.44
N LEU A 250 5.37 -4.16 -20.75
CA LEU A 250 4.05 -4.66 -21.10
C LEU A 250 3.34 -5.23 -19.88
N LEU A 251 2.12 -4.79 -19.70
CA LEU A 251 1.24 -5.24 -18.62
C LEU A 251 -0.09 -5.71 -19.20
N LYS A 252 -0.82 -6.49 -18.40
CA LYS A 252 -2.18 -6.94 -18.74
C LYS A 252 -3.07 -6.87 -17.53
N SER A 253 -4.28 -6.33 -17.69
CA SER A 253 -5.33 -6.35 -16.67
C SER A 253 -6.63 -6.96 -17.22
N LYS A 254 -7.54 -7.34 -16.30
CA LYS A 254 -8.85 -7.85 -16.72
C LYS A 254 -9.69 -6.77 -17.38
N GLU A 255 -9.57 -5.52 -16.93
CA GLU A 255 -10.41 -4.40 -17.37
C GLU A 255 -9.95 -3.78 -18.70
N GLN A 256 -8.64 -3.74 -18.93
CA GLN A 256 -8.06 -3.03 -20.09
C GLN A 256 -7.42 -3.95 -21.14
N GLY A 257 -7.26 -5.23 -20.81
CA GLY A 257 -6.43 -6.09 -21.66
C GLY A 257 -4.94 -5.75 -21.55
N TYR A 258 -4.24 -5.78 -22.67
CA TYR A 258 -2.82 -5.40 -22.75
C TYR A 258 -2.66 -3.88 -22.76
N TYR A 259 -1.62 -3.37 -22.10
CA TYR A 259 -1.25 -1.95 -22.12
C TYR A 259 0.23 -1.77 -21.83
N ILE A 260 0.80 -0.66 -22.32
CA ILE A 260 2.18 -0.26 -22.10
C ILE A 260 2.26 0.73 -20.94
N GLU A 261 3.26 0.58 -20.08
CA GLU A 261 3.62 1.55 -19.04
C GLU A 261 5.11 1.92 -19.15
N THR A 262 5.42 3.19 -18.95
CA THR A 262 6.80 3.65 -18.78
C THR A 262 7.37 3.19 -17.43
N PRO A 263 8.70 3.09 -17.27
CA PRO A 263 9.33 2.80 -15.99
C PRO A 263 8.89 3.79 -14.88
N LYS A 264 9.05 3.39 -13.61
CA LYS A 264 8.65 4.24 -12.46
C LYS A 264 9.56 5.45 -12.25
N THR A 265 10.79 5.36 -12.68
CA THR A 265 11.83 6.37 -12.46
C THR A 265 12.60 6.61 -13.74
N LYS A 266 13.25 7.77 -13.83
CA LYS A 266 14.13 8.09 -14.98
C LYS A 266 15.23 7.03 -15.16
N SER A 267 15.82 6.51 -14.08
CA SER A 267 16.81 5.42 -14.10
C SER A 267 16.23 4.06 -14.53
N GLY A 268 14.91 3.94 -14.62
CA GLY A 268 14.28 2.75 -15.20
C GLY A 268 14.37 2.70 -16.72
N THR A 269 14.49 3.85 -17.37
CA THR A 269 14.84 3.96 -18.79
C THR A 269 16.37 3.84 -18.89
N ARG A 270 16.83 2.79 -19.55
CA ARG A 270 18.25 2.45 -19.61
C ARG A 270 18.59 1.66 -20.85
N GLN A 271 19.85 1.69 -21.22
CA GLN A 271 20.44 0.77 -22.18
C GLN A 271 21.21 -0.31 -21.43
N VAL A 272 21.06 -1.56 -21.82
CA VAL A 272 21.78 -2.69 -21.25
C VAL A 272 22.71 -3.27 -22.32
N PRO A 273 24.03 -3.31 -22.10
CA PRO A 273 24.97 -3.91 -23.04
C PRO A 273 24.74 -5.41 -23.15
N LEU A 274 24.90 -5.92 -24.35
CA LEU A 274 24.66 -7.32 -24.69
C LEU A 274 25.98 -8.06 -24.91
N SER A 275 26.15 -9.19 -24.23
CA SER A 275 27.22 -10.13 -24.56
C SER A 275 26.92 -10.84 -25.88
N LYS A 276 27.97 -11.39 -26.53
CA LYS A 276 27.84 -12.19 -27.78
C LYS A 276 26.82 -13.32 -27.61
N GLU A 277 26.81 -13.99 -26.48
CA GLU A 277 25.85 -15.05 -26.16
C GLU A 277 24.40 -14.53 -26.11
N THR A 278 24.20 -13.36 -25.49
CA THR A 278 22.87 -12.72 -25.40
C THR A 278 22.39 -12.22 -26.76
N ILE A 279 23.29 -11.67 -27.59
CA ILE A 279 22.99 -11.29 -28.98
C ILE A 279 22.48 -12.51 -29.75
N GLN A 280 23.19 -13.63 -29.71
CA GLN A 280 22.78 -14.88 -30.35
C GLN A 280 21.43 -15.37 -29.84
N ALA A 281 21.14 -15.24 -28.53
CA ALA A 281 19.85 -15.60 -27.98
C ALA A 281 18.72 -14.72 -28.53
N PHE A 282 18.90 -13.40 -28.64
CA PHE A 282 17.93 -12.50 -29.28
C PHE A 282 17.72 -12.85 -30.73
N GLN A 283 18.78 -13.14 -31.48
CA GLN A 283 18.67 -13.58 -32.91
C GLN A 283 17.86 -14.86 -33.01
N ARG A 284 18.08 -15.86 -32.12
CA ARG A 284 17.30 -17.10 -32.13
C ARG A 284 15.81 -16.85 -31.76
N VAL A 285 15.54 -15.97 -30.81
CA VAL A 285 14.17 -15.56 -30.44
C VAL A 285 13.48 -14.93 -31.65
N MET A 286 14.13 -13.98 -32.33
CA MET A 286 13.59 -13.32 -33.52
C MET A 286 13.29 -14.33 -34.66
N LYS A 287 14.20 -15.28 -34.92
CA LYS A 287 14.04 -16.31 -35.95
C LYS A 287 12.89 -17.27 -35.63
N LYS A 288 12.64 -17.57 -34.36
CA LYS A 288 11.58 -18.50 -33.91
C LYS A 288 10.20 -17.87 -33.82
N ARG A 289 10.07 -16.56 -34.06
CA ARG A 289 8.76 -15.87 -33.97
C ARG A 289 7.78 -16.48 -34.98
N PRO A 290 6.53 -16.74 -34.59
CA PRO A 290 5.52 -17.21 -35.52
C PRO A 290 5.21 -16.14 -36.57
N LYS A 291 4.96 -16.55 -37.80
CA LYS A 291 4.42 -15.70 -38.85
C LYS A 291 2.93 -15.48 -38.53
N ALA A 292 2.62 -14.45 -37.78
CA ALA A 292 1.26 -14.06 -37.43
C ALA A 292 1.07 -12.57 -37.74
N GLU A 293 -0.18 -12.14 -37.82
CA GLU A 293 -0.49 -10.72 -37.96
C GLU A 293 0.11 -9.92 -36.80
N PRO A 294 0.63 -8.71 -37.06
CA PRO A 294 1.18 -7.86 -36.02
C PRO A 294 0.13 -7.56 -34.94
N PHE A 295 0.46 -7.86 -33.69
CA PHE A 295 -0.36 -7.50 -32.55
C PHE A 295 0.17 -6.18 -31.97
N GLU A 296 -0.65 -5.15 -31.99
CA GLU A 296 -0.27 -3.82 -31.48
C GLU A 296 -0.88 -3.51 -30.11
N VAL A 297 -0.10 -2.83 -29.27
CA VAL A 297 -0.52 -2.34 -27.96
C VAL A 297 0.01 -0.93 -27.79
N ASP A 298 -0.87 0.05 -27.63
CA ASP A 298 -0.54 1.47 -27.41
C ASP A 298 0.50 2.00 -28.42
N GLY A 299 0.34 1.65 -29.71
CA GLY A 299 1.22 2.07 -30.81
C GLY A 299 2.54 1.30 -30.92
N ARG A 300 2.75 0.25 -30.12
CA ARG A 300 3.91 -0.65 -30.23
C ARG A 300 3.49 -2.02 -30.78
N GLY A 301 4.26 -2.49 -31.74
CA GLY A 301 4.04 -3.80 -32.37
C GLY A 301 5.33 -4.62 -32.46
N ASN A 302 5.26 -5.77 -33.13
CA ASN A 302 6.44 -6.62 -33.36
C ASN A 302 7.14 -7.07 -32.06
N PHE A 303 6.36 -7.41 -31.02
CA PHE A 303 6.89 -7.95 -29.76
C PHE A 303 7.76 -9.19 -30.00
N LEU A 304 8.86 -9.30 -29.25
CA LEU A 304 9.80 -10.41 -29.36
C LEU A 304 9.26 -11.69 -28.71
N PHE A 305 8.71 -11.57 -27.53
CA PHE A 305 8.29 -12.69 -26.71
C PHE A 305 6.78 -12.93 -26.85
N VAL A 306 6.43 -13.74 -27.84
CA VAL A 306 5.03 -14.02 -28.20
C VAL A 306 4.69 -15.50 -27.98
N ASN A 307 3.40 -15.79 -27.87
CA ASN A 307 2.89 -17.15 -27.87
C ASN A 307 2.70 -17.68 -29.32
N HIS A 308 2.26 -18.94 -29.46
CA HIS A 308 2.05 -19.59 -30.78
C HIS A 308 1.00 -18.86 -31.66
N LYS A 309 0.17 -17.99 -31.10
CA LYS A 309 -0.83 -17.16 -31.79
C LYS A 309 -0.31 -15.75 -32.13
N GLY A 310 0.97 -15.46 -31.95
CA GLY A 310 1.55 -14.14 -32.15
C GLY A 310 1.21 -13.10 -31.08
N LYS A 311 0.45 -13.44 -30.03
CA LYS A 311 0.13 -12.49 -28.94
C LYS A 311 1.28 -12.41 -27.94
N PRO A 312 1.62 -11.21 -27.44
CA PRO A 312 2.69 -11.06 -26.45
C PRO A 312 2.44 -11.90 -25.20
N LYS A 313 3.50 -12.52 -24.69
CA LYS A 313 3.51 -13.14 -23.36
C LYS A 313 3.44 -12.05 -22.30
N VAL A 314 2.94 -12.37 -21.12
CA VAL A 314 2.84 -11.45 -19.99
C VAL A 314 3.50 -12.03 -18.75
N SER A 315 3.74 -11.19 -17.74
CA SER A 315 4.49 -11.59 -16.53
C SER A 315 3.91 -12.84 -15.84
N ILE A 316 2.61 -13.05 -15.88
CA ILE A 316 1.98 -14.22 -15.27
C ILE A 316 2.34 -15.53 -15.98
N ASP A 317 2.56 -15.49 -17.29
CA ASP A 317 2.96 -16.67 -18.08
C ASP A 317 4.34 -17.15 -17.60
N TYR A 318 5.28 -16.23 -17.45
CA TYR A 318 6.63 -16.53 -16.95
C TYR A 318 6.65 -16.90 -15.46
N SER A 319 5.87 -16.22 -14.62
CA SER A 319 5.81 -16.55 -13.18
C SER A 319 5.34 -17.97 -12.97
N THR A 320 4.29 -18.40 -13.71
CA THR A 320 3.79 -19.76 -13.66
C THR A 320 4.80 -20.77 -14.20
N LEU A 321 5.48 -20.42 -15.31
CA LEU A 321 6.53 -21.22 -15.92
C LEU A 321 7.68 -21.46 -14.95
N PHE A 322 8.22 -20.38 -14.34
CA PHE A 322 9.38 -20.46 -13.46
C PHE A 322 9.09 -21.26 -12.18
N VAL A 323 7.92 -21.09 -11.56
CA VAL A 323 7.53 -21.92 -10.41
C VAL A 323 7.54 -23.40 -10.74
N ARG A 324 7.00 -23.78 -11.91
CA ARG A 324 6.98 -25.20 -12.36
C ARG A 324 8.38 -25.69 -12.74
N MET A 325 9.16 -24.86 -13.39
CA MET A 325 10.54 -25.15 -13.82
C MET A 325 11.45 -25.42 -12.63
N VAL A 326 11.47 -24.50 -11.66
CA VAL A 326 12.25 -24.63 -10.43
C VAL A 326 11.81 -25.84 -9.61
N LYS A 327 10.50 -26.07 -9.50
CA LYS A 327 9.98 -27.27 -8.82
C LYS A 327 10.49 -28.58 -9.48
N LYS A 328 10.53 -28.63 -10.82
CA LYS A 328 11.05 -29.79 -11.54
C LYS A 328 12.56 -29.91 -11.37
N TYR A 329 13.31 -28.81 -11.47
CA TYR A 329 14.74 -28.76 -11.24
C TYR A 329 15.09 -29.31 -9.86
N ASN A 330 14.47 -28.78 -8.79
CA ASN A 330 14.74 -29.17 -7.41
C ASN A 330 14.41 -30.67 -7.12
N LYS A 331 13.47 -31.26 -7.89
CA LYS A 331 13.18 -32.69 -7.78
C LYS A 331 14.36 -33.56 -8.21
N HIS A 332 15.16 -33.07 -9.17
CA HIS A 332 16.30 -33.80 -9.74
C HIS A 332 17.66 -33.35 -9.14
N HIS A 333 17.70 -32.20 -8.46
CA HIS A 333 18.91 -31.60 -7.89
C HIS A 333 18.70 -31.31 -6.39
N LYS A 334 18.54 -32.40 -5.60
CA LYS A 334 18.26 -32.26 -4.17
C LYS A 334 19.40 -31.66 -3.37
N ASP A 335 20.65 -31.86 -3.83
CA ASP A 335 21.85 -31.41 -3.15
C ASP A 335 22.19 -29.94 -3.43
N ASN A 336 21.61 -29.37 -4.48
CA ASN A 336 21.79 -27.94 -4.84
C ASN A 336 20.45 -27.35 -5.37
N PRO A 337 19.45 -27.16 -4.51
CA PRO A 337 18.16 -26.62 -4.90
C PRO A 337 18.23 -25.10 -5.18
N LEU A 338 17.26 -24.60 -5.98
CA LEU A 338 17.08 -23.19 -6.30
C LEU A 338 15.97 -22.55 -5.47
#